data_e9fe8ed7433517cbd3e3d671e65a9715
#
_entry.id   e9fe8ed7433517cbd3e3d671e65a9715
#
_cell.length_a   1.000
_cell.length_b   1.000
_cell.length_c   1.000
_cell.angle_alpha   90.00
_cell.angle_beta   90.00
_cell.angle_gamma   90.00
#
_symmetry.space_group_name_H-M   'P 1'
#
loop_
_entity.id
_entity.type
_entity.pdbx_description
1 polymer ?
#
loop_
_entity_poly.entity_id
_entity_poly.type
_entity_poly.pdbx_seq_one_letter_code
_entity_poly.pdbx_strand_id
1 'polypeptide(L)'
;RRVLFRSLVSRFMVGRQIDRGRVAELSVISLGILTVSFGALAFAPLEWVYYTSAILIGFGFGIFIPTFQTMKLNMADRGHRGAVNSTFFTAFDIGVGTGMFFGGKIYAYLNLNWAFGAGALLNLLAIVYFYRISLDHYRKNKLGVDSD
;
A
#
# COMPACT_ATOMS: atom_id res chain seq x y z
N ARG A 1 -15.89 -22.22 7.58
CA ARG A 1 -16.02 -21.45 8.86
C ARG A 1 -14.66 -21.00 9.44
N ARG A 2 -13.59 -21.81 9.41
CA ARG A 2 -12.27 -21.44 10.00
C ARG A 2 -11.48 -20.40 9.19
N VAL A 3 -11.69 -20.30 7.87
CA VAL A 3 -10.99 -19.34 7.00
C VAL A 3 -11.51 -17.91 7.19
N LEU A 4 -12.83 -17.77 7.39
CA LEU A 4 -13.47 -16.47 7.67
C LEU A 4 -13.02 -15.88 9.02
N PHE A 5 -12.77 -16.73 10.00
CA PHE A 5 -12.32 -16.28 11.33
C PHE A 5 -10.88 -15.72 11.31
N ARG A 6 -9.98 -16.32 10.52
CA ARG A 6 -8.59 -15.84 10.37
C ARG A 6 -8.52 -14.50 9.64
N SER A 7 -9.36 -14.28 8.63
CA SER A 7 -9.41 -13.01 7.90
C SER A 7 -10.05 -11.88 8.71
N LEU A 8 -10.97 -12.19 9.62
CA LEU A 8 -11.54 -11.23 10.57
C LEU A 8 -10.52 -10.82 11.63
N VAL A 9 -9.74 -11.76 12.17
CA VAL A 9 -8.73 -11.47 13.20
C VAL A 9 -7.63 -10.55 12.67
N SER A 10 -7.15 -10.75 11.43
CA SER A 10 -6.14 -9.87 10.84
C SER A 10 -6.69 -8.45 10.59
N ARG A 11 -7.93 -8.32 10.16
CA ARG A 11 -8.60 -7.01 10.00
C ARG A 11 -8.81 -6.30 11.33
N PHE A 12 -9.14 -7.03 12.40
CA PHE A 12 -9.30 -6.45 13.75
C PHE A 12 -7.97 -5.97 14.34
N MET A 13 -6.87 -6.68 14.11
CA MET A 13 -5.55 -6.26 14.61
C MET A 13 -5.03 -5.02 13.90
N VAL A 14 -5.23 -4.91 12.58
CA VAL A 14 -4.85 -3.73 11.80
C VAL A 14 -5.72 -2.53 12.17
N GLY A 15 -7.04 -2.71 12.31
CA GLY A 15 -7.98 -1.66 12.73
C GLY A 15 -7.57 -1.07 14.08
N ARG A 16 -7.29 -1.90 15.07
CA ARG A 16 -6.91 -1.45 16.42
C ARG A 16 -5.56 -0.70 16.48
N GLN A 17 -4.64 -0.95 15.55
CA GLN A 17 -3.39 -0.20 15.45
C GLN A 17 -3.57 1.12 14.70
N ILE A 18 -4.48 1.18 13.74
CA ILE A 18 -4.90 2.41 13.06
C ILE A 18 -5.53 3.36 14.07
N ASP A 19 -6.40 2.87 14.96
CA ASP A 19 -7.05 3.64 16.03
C ASP A 19 -6.05 4.21 17.06
N ARG A 20 -4.86 3.59 17.19
CA ARG A 20 -3.77 4.07 18.05
C ARG A 20 -2.90 5.16 17.42
N GLY A 21 -3.28 5.73 16.28
CA GLY A 21 -2.55 6.81 15.62
C GLY A 21 -1.27 6.37 14.89
N ARG A 22 -0.97 5.08 14.77
CA ARG A 22 0.21 4.54 14.08
C ARG A 22 0.04 4.38 12.57
N VAL A 23 -0.83 5.19 11.99
CA VAL A 23 -1.16 5.12 10.55
C VAL A 23 0.08 5.27 9.67
N ALA A 24 0.98 6.18 10.05
CA ALA A 24 2.21 6.44 9.30
C ALA A 24 3.19 5.25 9.32
N GLU A 25 3.36 4.61 10.48
CA GLU A 25 4.22 3.43 10.63
C GLU A 25 3.69 2.25 9.81
N LEU A 26 2.37 2.01 9.88
CA LEU A 26 1.71 0.95 9.11
C LEU A 26 1.82 1.17 7.60
N SER A 27 1.79 2.43 7.14
CA SER A 27 2.00 2.77 5.73
C SER A 27 3.40 2.36 5.27
N VAL A 28 4.43 2.69 6.04
CA VAL A 28 5.82 2.32 5.71
C VAL A 28 6.01 0.81 5.73
N ILE A 29 5.46 0.13 6.74
CA ILE A 29 5.52 -1.34 6.86
C ILE A 29 4.85 -2.01 5.65
N SER A 30 3.66 -1.57 5.26
CA SER A 30 2.95 -2.15 4.12
C SER A 30 3.71 -1.97 2.80
N LEU A 31 4.24 -0.77 2.55
CA LEU A 31 5.09 -0.49 1.39
C LEU A 31 6.38 -1.33 1.41
N GLY A 32 6.99 -1.51 2.59
CA GLY A 32 8.16 -2.36 2.76
C GLY A 32 7.88 -3.82 2.42
N ILE A 33 6.77 -4.37 2.89
CA ILE A 33 6.33 -5.74 2.57
C ILE A 33 6.13 -5.89 1.05
N LEU A 34 5.48 -4.93 0.41
CA LEU A 34 5.26 -4.95 -1.04
C LEU A 34 6.59 -4.88 -1.82
N THR A 35 7.53 -4.03 -1.38
CA THR A 35 8.85 -3.91 -2.02
C THR A 35 9.63 -5.21 -1.94
N VAL A 36 9.68 -5.84 -0.75
CA VAL A 36 10.35 -7.13 -0.55
C VAL A 36 9.70 -8.22 -1.41
N SER A 37 8.37 -8.24 -1.47
CA SER A 37 7.64 -9.25 -2.25
C SER A 37 7.89 -9.12 -3.75
N PHE A 38 7.84 -7.90 -4.29
CA PHE A 38 8.16 -7.66 -5.70
C PHE A 38 9.64 -7.91 -6.01
N GLY A 39 10.54 -7.54 -5.09
CA GLY A 39 11.96 -7.85 -5.21
C GLY A 39 12.24 -9.35 -5.22
N ALA A 40 11.61 -10.11 -4.34
CA ALA A 40 11.75 -11.56 -4.31
C ALA A 40 11.31 -12.21 -5.64
N LEU A 41 10.19 -11.74 -6.23
CA LEU A 41 9.70 -12.22 -7.53
C LEU A 41 10.64 -11.82 -8.69
N ALA A 42 11.36 -10.71 -8.57
CA ALA A 42 12.30 -10.28 -9.59
C ALA A 42 13.58 -11.12 -9.62
N PHE A 43 14.11 -11.53 -8.44
CA PHE A 43 15.42 -12.18 -8.32
C PHE A 43 15.37 -13.69 -8.20
N ALA A 44 14.27 -14.27 -7.72
CA ALA A 44 14.18 -15.71 -7.47
C ALA A 44 12.92 -16.32 -8.11
N PRO A 45 12.98 -16.77 -9.37
CA PRO A 45 11.86 -17.37 -10.08
C PRO A 45 11.62 -18.83 -9.65
N LEU A 46 11.53 -19.08 -8.35
CA LEU A 46 11.22 -20.37 -7.76
C LEU A 46 9.73 -20.44 -7.41
N GLU A 47 9.09 -21.58 -7.62
CA GLU A 47 7.66 -21.76 -7.34
C GLU A 47 7.29 -21.37 -5.91
N TRP A 48 8.08 -21.77 -4.93
CA TRP A 48 7.87 -21.43 -3.52
C TRP A 48 7.94 -19.92 -3.24
N VAL A 49 8.85 -19.21 -3.91
CA VAL A 49 8.95 -17.76 -3.81
C VAL A 49 7.71 -17.10 -4.38
N TYR A 50 7.15 -17.65 -5.45
CA TYR A 50 5.92 -17.14 -6.05
C TYR A 50 4.74 -17.23 -5.07
N TYR A 51 4.51 -18.38 -4.45
CA TYR A 51 3.42 -18.57 -3.50
C TYR A 51 3.60 -17.71 -2.23
N THR A 52 4.81 -17.66 -1.69
CA THR A 52 5.08 -16.84 -0.50
C THR A 52 4.95 -15.35 -0.79
N SER A 53 5.43 -14.88 -1.94
CA SER A 53 5.29 -13.49 -2.36
C SER A 53 3.82 -13.11 -2.61
N ALA A 54 3.01 -14.00 -3.18
CA ALA A 54 1.58 -13.76 -3.36
C ALA A 54 0.86 -13.54 -2.01
N ILE A 55 1.21 -14.35 -1.00
CA ILE A 55 0.67 -14.19 0.36
C ILE A 55 1.12 -12.83 0.96
N LEU A 56 2.39 -12.48 0.83
CA LEU A 56 2.95 -11.23 1.34
C LEU A 56 2.35 -10.00 0.64
N ILE A 57 2.14 -10.07 -0.68
CA ILE A 57 1.45 -9.02 -1.45
C ILE A 57 0.03 -8.85 -0.94
N GLY A 58 -0.69 -9.94 -0.70
CA GLY A 58 -2.03 -9.89 -0.13
C GLY A 58 -2.07 -9.22 1.26
N PHE A 59 -1.11 -9.53 2.13
CA PHE A 59 -0.95 -8.85 3.42
C PHE A 59 -0.58 -7.38 3.25
N GLY A 60 0.37 -7.06 2.38
CA GLY A 60 0.79 -5.69 2.10
C GLY A 60 -0.37 -4.81 1.66
N PHE A 61 -1.14 -5.22 0.65
CA PHE A 61 -2.33 -4.50 0.20
C PHE A 61 -3.44 -4.48 1.26
N GLY A 62 -3.59 -5.55 2.04
CA GLY A 62 -4.55 -5.63 3.14
C GLY A 62 -4.30 -4.60 4.25
N ILE A 63 -3.06 -4.17 4.44
CA ILE A 63 -2.68 -3.10 5.38
C ILE A 63 -2.69 -1.74 4.66
N PHE A 64 -2.16 -1.68 3.45
CA PHE A 64 -1.97 -0.45 2.67
C PHE A 64 -3.29 0.30 2.46
N ILE A 65 -4.31 -0.37 1.91
CA ILE A 65 -5.57 0.29 1.53
C ILE A 65 -6.27 0.96 2.73
N PRO A 66 -6.56 0.27 3.85
CA PRO A 66 -7.26 0.90 4.97
C PRO A 66 -6.41 1.98 5.65
N THR A 67 -5.08 1.80 5.68
CA THR A 67 -4.18 2.77 6.29
C THR A 67 -4.16 4.08 5.51
N PHE A 68 -4.02 4.02 4.18
CA PHE A 68 -4.07 5.22 3.34
C PHE A 68 -5.45 5.87 3.30
N GLN A 69 -6.53 5.07 3.38
CA GLN A 69 -7.87 5.62 3.51
C GLN A 69 -8.04 6.43 4.80
N THR A 70 -7.58 5.91 5.92
CA THR A 70 -7.63 6.62 7.22
C THR A 70 -6.76 7.87 7.18
N MET A 71 -5.55 7.77 6.63
CA MET A 71 -4.62 8.89 6.54
C MET A 71 -5.21 10.08 5.79
N LYS A 72 -5.80 9.84 4.61
CA LYS A 72 -6.44 10.91 3.82
C LYS A 72 -7.67 11.50 4.49
N LEU A 73 -8.48 10.67 5.16
CA LEU A 73 -9.67 11.13 5.87
C LEU A 73 -9.33 11.97 7.11
N ASN A 74 -8.20 11.69 7.77
CA ASN A 74 -7.71 12.48 8.89
C ASN A 74 -7.19 13.88 8.47
N MET A 75 -6.89 14.05 7.19
CA MET A 75 -6.45 15.34 6.61
C MET A 75 -7.60 16.12 5.95
N ALA A 76 -8.77 15.50 5.81
CA ALA A 76 -9.93 16.07 5.12
C ALA A 76 -10.95 16.64 6.10
N ASP A 77 -11.36 17.88 5.86
CA ASP A 77 -12.50 18.48 6.55
C ASP A 77 -13.78 17.66 6.32
N ARG A 78 -14.67 17.66 7.29
CA ARG A 78 -15.92 16.88 7.26
C ARG A 78 -16.74 17.08 5.99
N GLY A 79 -16.78 18.32 5.45
CA GLY A 79 -17.51 18.64 4.22
C GLY A 79 -16.85 18.17 2.92
N HIS A 80 -15.54 17.89 2.93
CA HIS A 80 -14.75 17.55 1.73
C HIS A 80 -14.32 16.08 1.65
N ARG A 81 -14.72 15.25 2.61
CA ARG A 81 -14.33 13.84 2.68
C ARG A 81 -14.71 13.02 1.44
N GLY A 82 -15.86 13.32 0.83
CA GLY A 82 -16.30 12.69 -0.42
C GLY A 82 -15.36 13.00 -1.58
N ALA A 83 -15.02 14.28 -1.77
CA ALA A 83 -14.13 14.72 -2.83
C ALA A 83 -12.72 14.13 -2.68
N VAL A 84 -12.17 14.13 -1.46
CA VAL A 84 -10.86 13.53 -1.16
C VAL A 84 -10.87 12.02 -1.43
N ASN A 85 -11.96 11.35 -1.09
CA ASN A 85 -12.11 9.92 -1.35
C ASN A 85 -12.15 9.60 -2.84
N SER A 86 -12.94 10.32 -3.63
CA SER A 86 -13.02 10.10 -5.08
C SER A 86 -11.70 10.41 -5.78
N THR A 87 -11.03 11.51 -5.43
CA THR A 87 -9.70 11.85 -5.97
C THR A 87 -8.67 10.74 -5.70
N PHE A 88 -8.68 10.19 -4.49
CA PHE A 88 -7.77 9.09 -4.15
C PHE A 88 -8.03 7.84 -5.01
N PHE A 89 -9.29 7.42 -5.16
CA PHE A 89 -9.58 6.25 -5.97
C PHE A 89 -9.32 6.48 -7.45
N THR A 90 -9.60 7.68 -7.96
CA THR A 90 -9.23 8.04 -9.34
C THR A 90 -7.72 7.95 -9.56
N ALA A 91 -6.92 8.52 -8.66
CA ALA A 91 -5.46 8.43 -8.75
C ALA A 91 -4.97 6.97 -8.63
N PHE A 92 -5.59 6.19 -7.74
CA PHE A 92 -5.29 4.76 -7.58
C PHE A 92 -5.58 3.98 -8.85
N ASP A 93 -6.75 4.17 -9.46
CA ASP A 93 -7.16 3.48 -10.69
C ASP A 93 -6.27 3.86 -11.88
N ILE A 94 -5.91 5.13 -12.01
CA ILE A 94 -4.92 5.58 -13.02
C ILE A 94 -3.57 4.90 -12.78
N GLY A 95 -3.12 4.83 -11.52
CA GLY A 95 -1.87 4.16 -11.16
C GLY A 95 -1.90 2.67 -11.49
N VAL A 96 -2.99 1.97 -11.19
CA VAL A 96 -3.17 0.56 -11.51
C VAL A 96 -3.22 0.36 -13.03
N GLY A 97 -3.99 1.16 -13.76
CA GLY A 97 -4.09 1.07 -15.21
C GLY A 97 -2.77 1.30 -15.93
N THR A 98 -2.04 2.36 -15.55
CA THR A 98 -0.71 2.65 -16.10
C THR A 98 0.30 1.59 -15.72
N GLY A 99 0.26 1.10 -14.49
CA GLY A 99 1.12 0.01 -14.00
C GLY A 99 0.92 -1.28 -14.78
N MET A 100 -0.33 -1.67 -15.03
CA MET A 100 -0.64 -2.85 -15.85
C MET A 100 -0.18 -2.68 -17.30
N PHE A 101 -0.38 -1.50 -17.90
CA PHE A 101 0.01 -1.23 -19.27
C PHE A 101 1.54 -1.30 -19.44
N PHE A 102 2.30 -0.60 -18.61
CA PHE A 102 3.76 -0.60 -18.69
C PHE A 102 4.37 -1.93 -18.24
N GLY A 103 3.83 -2.54 -17.18
CA GLY A 103 4.25 -3.85 -16.71
C GLY A 103 4.03 -4.93 -17.77
N GLY A 104 2.88 -4.91 -18.46
CA GLY A 104 2.60 -5.80 -19.59
C GLY A 104 3.58 -5.61 -20.76
N LYS A 105 3.93 -4.37 -21.10
CA LYS A 105 4.97 -4.09 -22.12
C LYS A 105 6.35 -4.60 -21.69
N ILE A 106 6.77 -4.34 -20.46
CA ILE A 106 8.05 -4.85 -19.94
C ILE A 106 8.08 -6.38 -20.01
N TYR A 107 6.98 -7.03 -19.62
CA TYR A 107 6.86 -8.48 -19.72
C TYR A 107 6.97 -8.98 -21.18
N ALA A 108 6.32 -8.31 -22.11
CA ALA A 108 6.30 -8.72 -23.52
C ALA A 108 7.67 -8.57 -24.22
N TYR A 109 8.45 -7.55 -23.86
CA TYR A 109 9.75 -7.26 -24.51
C TYR A 109 10.94 -7.87 -23.78
N LEU A 110 10.84 -8.07 -22.46
CA LEU A 110 11.93 -8.59 -21.64
C LEU A 110 11.54 -9.94 -21.03
N ASN A 111 11.00 -9.90 -19.82
CA ASN A 111 10.42 -11.07 -19.13
C ASN A 111 9.72 -10.62 -17.85
N LEU A 112 9.12 -11.60 -17.16
CA LEU A 112 8.36 -11.37 -15.93
C LEU A 112 9.22 -10.81 -14.79
N ASN A 113 10.47 -11.24 -14.68
CA ASN A 113 11.40 -10.80 -13.65
C ASN A 113 11.68 -9.28 -13.74
N TRP A 114 11.85 -8.76 -14.94
CA TRP A 114 12.03 -7.33 -15.17
C TRP A 114 10.77 -6.52 -14.85
N ALA A 115 9.60 -7.05 -15.14
CA ALA A 115 8.35 -6.40 -14.78
C ALA A 115 8.19 -6.27 -13.25
N PHE A 116 8.49 -7.34 -12.51
CA PHE A 116 8.49 -7.29 -11.03
C PHE A 116 9.61 -6.41 -10.48
N GLY A 117 10.80 -6.43 -11.09
CA GLY A 117 11.91 -5.56 -10.73
C GLY A 117 11.59 -4.08 -10.88
N ALA A 118 10.95 -3.70 -11.99
CA ALA A 118 10.45 -2.34 -12.18
C ALA A 118 9.41 -1.95 -11.12
N GLY A 119 8.48 -2.87 -10.78
CA GLY A 119 7.51 -2.67 -9.71
C GLY A 119 8.18 -2.49 -8.34
N ALA A 120 9.20 -3.28 -8.02
CA ALA A 120 9.97 -3.15 -6.78
C ALA A 120 10.69 -1.79 -6.70
N LEU A 121 11.31 -1.35 -7.80
CA LEU A 121 11.99 -0.07 -7.89
C LEU A 121 11.02 1.10 -7.70
N LEU A 122 9.88 1.10 -8.40
CA LEU A 122 8.85 2.13 -8.26
C LEU A 122 8.31 2.18 -6.83
N ASN A 123 8.11 1.03 -6.20
CA ASN A 123 7.64 0.96 -4.82
C ASN A 123 8.69 1.49 -3.82
N LEU A 124 9.99 1.21 -4.08
CA LEU A 124 11.09 1.78 -3.29
C LEU A 124 11.12 3.32 -3.40
N LEU A 125 10.95 3.85 -4.61
CA LEU A 125 10.85 5.30 -4.83
C LEU A 125 9.62 5.88 -4.11
N ALA A 126 8.50 5.16 -4.11
CA ALA A 126 7.30 5.55 -3.38
C ALA A 126 7.55 5.61 -1.86
N ILE A 127 8.32 4.66 -1.29
CA ILE A 127 8.70 4.70 0.13
C ILE A 127 9.54 5.93 0.45
N VAL A 128 10.56 6.23 -0.37
CA VAL A 128 11.42 7.40 -0.17
C VAL A 128 10.61 8.69 -0.25
N TYR A 129 9.74 8.80 -1.26
CA TYR A 129 8.83 9.95 -1.41
C TYR A 129 7.89 10.08 -0.20
N PHE A 130 7.28 8.98 0.21
CA PHE A 130 6.37 8.95 1.35
C PHE A 130 7.07 9.39 2.63
N TYR A 131 8.27 8.87 2.88
CA TYR A 131 9.03 9.20 4.08
C TYR A 131 9.49 10.66 4.10
N ARG A 132 9.96 11.19 2.95
CA ARG A 132 10.49 12.56 2.85
C ARG A 132 9.43 13.65 2.82
N ILE A 133 8.30 13.38 2.18
CA ILE A 133 7.31 14.42 1.86
C ILE A 133 5.97 14.14 2.55
N SER A 134 5.41 12.96 2.34
CA SER A 134 4.05 12.67 2.80
C SER A 134 3.94 12.56 4.30
N LEU A 135 4.95 12.01 4.96
CA LEU A 135 4.95 11.84 6.40
C LEU A 135 5.01 13.17 7.14
N ASP A 136 5.89 14.08 6.68
CA ASP A 136 6.02 15.42 7.27
C ASP A 136 4.77 16.25 7.02
N HIS A 137 4.19 16.15 5.82
CA HIS A 137 2.95 16.81 5.48
C HIS A 137 1.78 16.31 6.33
N TYR A 138 1.67 15.00 6.51
CA TYR A 138 0.64 14.39 7.36
C TYR A 138 0.77 14.83 8.82
N ARG A 139 1.98 14.82 9.37
CA ARG A 139 2.21 15.24 10.77
C ARG A 139 1.84 16.70 11.03
N LYS A 140 2.03 17.57 10.02
CA LYS A 140 1.73 19.01 10.12
C LYS A 140 0.25 19.34 9.91
N ASN A 141 -0.47 18.55 9.12
CA ASN A 141 -1.83 18.86 8.64
C ASN A 141 -2.90 17.87 9.12
N LYS A 142 -2.58 16.90 9.99
CA LYS A 142 -3.63 16.07 10.59
C LYS A 142 -4.56 16.96 11.40
N LEU A 143 -5.83 17.01 11.02
CA LEU A 143 -6.88 17.70 11.77
C LEU A 143 -7.06 16.93 13.09
N GLY A 144 -6.83 17.60 14.21
CA GLY A 144 -6.59 17.02 15.52
C GLY A 144 -7.56 15.93 15.96
N VAL A 145 -6.94 14.85 16.43
CA VAL A 145 -7.54 13.88 17.35
C VAL A 145 -7.22 14.30 18.80
N ASP A 146 -6.55 15.41 18.99
CA ASP A 146 -6.13 15.92 20.30
C ASP A 146 -6.90 17.19 20.70
N SER A 147 -8.23 17.10 20.72
CA SER A 147 -9.06 18.08 21.44
C SER A 147 -10.40 17.41 21.81
N ASP A 148 -10.35 16.60 22.87
CA ASP A 148 -11.34 16.51 23.96
C ASP A 148 -10.81 15.54 25.03
#